data_4f0f0577d5c7ee8bc0e29e787a18fee8
#
_entry.id   4f0f0577d5c7ee8bc0e29e787a18fee8
#
_cell.length_a   1.000
_cell.length_b   1.000
_cell.length_c   1.000
_cell.angle_alpha   90.00
_cell.angle_beta   90.00
_cell.angle_gamma   90.00
#
_symmetry.space_group_name_H-M   'P 1'
#
loop_
_entity.id
_entity.type
_entity.pdbx_description
1 polymer ?
#
loop_
_entity_poly.entity_id
_entity_poly.type
_entity_poly.pdbx_seq_one_letter_code
_entity_poly.pdbx_strand_id
1 'polypeptide(L)'
;DHELVISHEPWFNETICTLKDSAHEGPSFSLYKMTYDSIKAFDCGSKGHPDFPEQQNAIQSKPLLKDLFAMIADKGLRWPNFNIEIKSNRKGDNKYHPGPQNFAAAVAKTLYELNEAYPEADVFNKVCIQSFDPRALREVRKTALPVKLSLITEKTADPAKEMNALGFPVDIYSPSYELVTPELISWCHFRQIAVIPWTINDVSEMQKLVDMGVDGIISDYPNKFKALVY
;
A
#
# COMPACT_ATOMS: atom_id res chain seq x y z
N ASP A 1 4.31 -10.84 17.43
CA ASP A 1 4.88 -11.91 16.60
C ASP A 1 5.64 -11.42 15.36
N HIS A 2 5.64 -10.11 15.11
CA HIS A 2 6.34 -9.43 14.01
C HIS A 2 5.85 -9.82 12.61
N GLU A 3 4.63 -10.30 12.47
CA GLU A 3 4.02 -10.60 11.18
C GLU A 3 3.52 -9.34 10.49
N LEU A 4 3.60 -9.28 9.15
CA LEU A 4 3.09 -8.18 8.35
C LEU A 4 1.63 -8.43 7.94
N VAL A 5 0.72 -7.72 8.57
CA VAL A 5 -0.73 -7.80 8.30
C VAL A 5 -1.12 -6.77 7.24
N ILE A 6 -1.87 -7.20 6.22
CA ILE A 6 -2.45 -6.31 5.21
C ILE A 6 -3.71 -5.66 5.80
N SER A 7 -3.68 -4.35 5.99
CA SER A 7 -4.80 -3.59 6.52
C SER A 7 -4.68 -2.12 6.16
N HIS A 8 -5.78 -1.46 5.85
CA HIS A 8 -5.79 -0.02 5.64
C HIS A 8 -5.61 0.72 6.98
N GLU A 9 -6.41 0.39 8.00
CA GLU A 9 -6.30 0.95 9.35
C GLU A 9 -5.41 0.07 10.23
N PRO A 10 -4.71 0.66 11.21
CA PRO A 10 -3.91 -0.10 12.17
C PRO A 10 -4.77 -0.71 13.31
N TRP A 11 -6.08 -0.75 13.15
CA TRP A 11 -7.06 -1.31 14.08
C TRP A 11 -8.20 -2.02 13.34
N PHE A 12 -9.08 -2.67 14.10
CA PHE A 12 -10.34 -3.18 13.55
C PHE A 12 -11.37 -2.05 13.46
N ASN A 13 -11.84 -1.81 12.24
CA ASN A 13 -12.92 -0.87 11.98
C ASN A 13 -14.26 -1.60 12.18
N GLU A 14 -15.05 -1.20 13.16
CA GLU A 14 -16.35 -1.83 13.50
C GLU A 14 -17.37 -1.74 12.36
N THR A 15 -17.21 -0.79 11.45
CA THR A 15 -18.06 -0.67 10.27
C THR A 15 -17.93 -1.89 9.36
N ILE A 16 -16.72 -2.45 9.22
CA ILE A 16 -16.42 -3.55 8.30
C ILE A 16 -16.06 -4.86 9.01
N CYS A 17 -15.64 -4.79 10.27
CA CYS A 17 -15.24 -5.97 11.03
C CYS A 17 -16.30 -6.40 12.03
N THR A 18 -16.48 -7.71 12.17
CA THR A 18 -17.31 -8.30 13.22
C THR A 18 -16.41 -8.82 14.33
N LEU A 19 -16.57 -8.28 15.52
CA LEU A 19 -15.95 -8.80 16.73
C LEU A 19 -16.76 -10.02 17.18
N LYS A 20 -16.11 -11.16 17.34
CA LYS A 20 -16.81 -12.41 17.77
C LYS A 20 -17.24 -12.38 19.21
N ASP A 21 -16.68 -11.48 20.03
CA ASP A 21 -17.00 -11.36 21.45
C ASP A 21 -17.41 -9.92 21.77
N SER A 22 -18.69 -9.73 22.14
CA SER A 22 -19.24 -8.44 22.58
C SER A 22 -18.73 -7.97 23.95
N ALA A 23 -17.81 -8.69 24.57
CA ALA A 23 -17.28 -8.41 25.89
C ALA A 23 -16.18 -7.33 25.92
N HIS A 24 -15.78 -6.80 24.77
CA HIS A 24 -14.72 -5.79 24.67
C HIS A 24 -15.26 -4.48 24.12
N GLU A 25 -15.92 -3.72 24.97
CA GLU A 25 -16.15 -2.29 24.76
C GLU A 25 -14.83 -1.54 24.98
N GLY A 26 -14.12 -1.25 23.93
CA GLY A 26 -12.90 -0.44 24.00
C GLY A 26 -12.52 0.11 22.63
N PRO A 27 -11.85 1.27 22.59
CA PRO A 27 -11.44 1.86 21.34
C PRO A 27 -10.48 0.92 20.63
N SER A 28 -10.90 0.49 19.45
CA SER A 28 -10.09 -0.11 18.38
C SER A 28 -8.90 -0.95 18.86
N PHE A 29 -9.02 -2.26 18.83
CA PHE A 29 -7.89 -3.17 19.00
C PHE A 29 -6.78 -2.81 18.01
N SER A 30 -5.65 -2.37 18.52
CA SER A 30 -4.46 -2.09 17.70
C SER A 30 -3.88 -3.40 17.20
N LEU A 31 -3.85 -3.60 15.89
CA LEU A 31 -3.24 -4.77 15.25
C LEU A 31 -1.80 -4.97 15.71
N TYR A 32 -1.06 -3.87 15.90
CA TYR A 32 0.34 -3.90 16.37
C TYR A 32 0.51 -4.51 17.77
N LYS A 33 -0.54 -4.54 18.58
CA LYS A 33 -0.51 -5.09 19.95
C LYS A 33 -1.04 -6.51 20.06
N MET A 34 -1.47 -7.09 18.94
CA MET A 34 -2.09 -8.41 18.88
C MET A 34 -1.17 -9.43 18.23
N THR A 35 -1.38 -10.71 18.56
CA THR A 35 -0.82 -11.81 17.78
C THR A 35 -1.66 -12.04 16.54
N TYR A 36 -1.08 -12.59 15.48
CA TYR A 36 -1.85 -12.88 14.28
C TYR A 36 -2.97 -13.91 14.53
N ASP A 37 -2.74 -14.87 15.41
CA ASP A 37 -3.81 -15.82 15.81
C ASP A 37 -5.04 -15.11 16.39
N SER A 38 -4.84 -14.04 17.15
CA SER A 38 -5.93 -13.20 17.63
C SER A 38 -6.57 -12.39 16.50
N ILE A 39 -5.77 -11.87 15.55
CA ILE A 39 -6.26 -11.06 14.41
C ILE A 39 -7.14 -11.90 13.49
N LYS A 40 -6.73 -13.11 13.12
CA LYS A 40 -7.50 -13.97 12.21
C LYS A 40 -8.81 -14.50 12.80
N ALA A 41 -9.05 -14.31 14.11
CA ALA A 41 -10.35 -14.62 14.72
C ALA A 41 -11.45 -13.63 14.35
N PHE A 42 -11.10 -12.46 13.76
CA PHE A 42 -12.08 -11.45 13.34
C PHE A 42 -12.44 -11.63 11.87
N ASP A 43 -13.72 -11.41 11.57
CA ASP A 43 -14.21 -11.32 10.20
C ASP A 43 -14.32 -9.85 9.81
N CYS A 44 -13.63 -9.45 8.74
CA CYS A 44 -13.59 -8.08 8.22
C CYS A 44 -14.06 -8.00 6.75
N GLY A 45 -14.80 -8.99 6.26
CA GLY A 45 -15.22 -9.02 4.87
C GLY A 45 -16.71 -9.32 4.64
N SER A 46 -17.43 -9.88 5.63
CA SER A 46 -18.84 -10.24 5.44
C SER A 46 -19.80 -9.06 5.54
N LYS A 47 -19.48 -8.00 6.30
CA LYS A 47 -20.33 -6.81 6.43
C LYS A 47 -20.36 -5.92 5.17
N GLY A 48 -19.33 -5.96 4.35
CA GLY A 48 -19.10 -4.99 3.29
C GLY A 48 -18.66 -3.62 3.82
N HIS A 49 -18.32 -2.72 2.91
CA HIS A 49 -17.92 -1.36 3.24
C HIS A 49 -18.94 -0.36 2.66
N PRO A 50 -19.50 0.57 3.46
CA PRO A 50 -20.53 1.51 2.98
C PRO A 50 -20.07 2.36 1.79
N ASP A 51 -18.79 2.76 1.76
CA ASP A 51 -18.22 3.57 0.70
C ASP A 51 -17.88 2.76 -0.56
N PHE A 52 -17.95 1.42 -0.50
CA PHE A 52 -17.64 0.52 -1.61
C PHE A 52 -18.78 -0.47 -1.88
N PRO A 53 -19.96 0.02 -2.31
CA PRO A 53 -21.16 -0.81 -2.45
C PRO A 53 -21.05 -1.90 -3.53
N GLU A 54 -20.09 -1.79 -4.45
CA GLU A 54 -19.83 -2.80 -5.49
C GLU A 54 -18.94 -3.96 -5.00
N GLN A 55 -18.41 -3.87 -3.76
CA GLN A 55 -17.56 -4.91 -3.18
C GLN A 55 -18.35 -6.19 -2.95
N GLN A 56 -17.78 -7.33 -3.35
CA GLN A 56 -18.33 -8.64 -3.02
C GLN A 56 -17.98 -9.03 -1.59
N ASN A 57 -19.00 -9.25 -0.77
CA ASN A 57 -18.82 -9.62 0.63
C ASN A 57 -18.44 -11.09 0.75
N ALA A 58 -17.47 -11.39 1.63
CA ALA A 58 -17.07 -12.74 1.97
C ALA A 58 -16.54 -12.78 3.41
N ILE A 59 -16.69 -13.91 4.09
CA ILE A 59 -16.06 -14.11 5.40
C ILE A 59 -14.54 -14.13 5.21
N GLN A 60 -13.86 -13.10 5.68
CA GLN A 60 -12.40 -12.97 5.56
C GLN A 60 -11.81 -12.27 6.78
N SER A 61 -10.70 -12.79 7.27
CA SER A 61 -9.85 -12.06 8.21
C SER A 61 -8.86 -11.16 7.46
N LYS A 62 -8.22 -10.24 8.17
CA LYS A 62 -7.08 -9.48 7.62
C LYS A 62 -5.93 -10.45 7.36
N PRO A 63 -5.45 -10.60 6.10
CA PRO A 63 -4.42 -11.59 5.77
C PRO A 63 -3.01 -11.08 6.11
N LEU A 64 -2.06 -12.00 6.15
CA LEU A 64 -0.64 -11.65 6.13
C LEU A 64 -0.17 -11.38 4.69
N LEU A 65 0.89 -10.59 4.55
CA LEU A 65 1.54 -10.40 3.26
C LEU A 65 2.01 -11.74 2.67
N LYS A 66 2.56 -12.64 3.49
CA LYS A 66 2.99 -13.97 3.06
C LYS A 66 1.82 -14.86 2.59
N ASP A 67 0.63 -14.72 3.18
CA ASP A 67 -0.55 -15.50 2.77
C ASP A 67 -1.02 -15.10 1.36
N LEU A 68 -0.85 -13.82 0.97
CA LEU A 68 -1.14 -13.37 -0.40
C LEU A 68 -0.22 -14.07 -1.42
N PHE A 69 1.07 -14.16 -1.12
CA PHE A 69 2.03 -14.85 -2.00
C PHE A 69 1.72 -16.35 -2.09
N ALA A 70 1.49 -17.00 -0.95
CA ALA A 70 1.07 -18.41 -0.92
C ALA A 70 -0.18 -18.66 -1.77
N MET A 71 -1.20 -17.82 -1.63
CA MET A 71 -2.46 -17.91 -2.39
C MET A 71 -2.24 -17.75 -3.90
N ILE A 72 -1.36 -16.86 -4.34
CA ILE A 72 -1.03 -16.68 -5.76
C ILE A 72 -0.35 -17.93 -6.30
N ALA A 73 0.62 -18.47 -5.57
CA ALA A 73 1.34 -19.70 -5.94
C ALA A 73 0.40 -20.91 -6.00
N ASP A 74 -0.39 -21.14 -4.95
CA ASP A 74 -1.31 -22.28 -4.83
C ASP A 74 -2.37 -22.30 -5.94
N LYS A 75 -2.82 -21.12 -6.37
CA LYS A 75 -3.78 -21.00 -7.48
C LYS A 75 -3.13 -20.97 -8.86
N GLY A 76 -1.82 -21.03 -8.95
CA GLY A 76 -1.08 -20.93 -10.21
C GLY A 76 -1.36 -19.63 -10.98
N LEU A 77 -1.59 -18.53 -10.26
CA LEU A 77 -1.87 -17.24 -10.87
C LEU A 77 -0.58 -16.60 -11.40
N ARG A 78 -0.73 -15.76 -12.43
CA ARG A 78 0.39 -14.93 -12.89
C ARG A 78 0.78 -13.96 -11.77
N TRP A 79 2.06 -13.89 -11.44
CA TRP A 79 2.61 -12.96 -10.47
C TRP A 79 2.37 -11.51 -10.91
N PRO A 80 1.61 -10.72 -10.14
CA PRO A 80 1.40 -9.31 -10.43
C PRO A 80 2.60 -8.46 -9.98
N ASN A 81 2.57 -7.18 -10.31
CA ASN A 81 3.37 -6.20 -9.58
C ASN A 81 2.65 -5.84 -8.27
N PHE A 82 3.43 -5.61 -7.22
CA PHE A 82 2.92 -5.28 -5.89
C PHE A 82 3.31 -3.84 -5.54
N ASN A 83 2.33 -3.03 -5.17
CA ASN A 83 2.55 -1.72 -4.59
C ASN A 83 2.18 -1.79 -3.10
N ILE A 84 3.19 -1.92 -2.24
CA ILE A 84 3.04 -2.19 -0.81
C ILE A 84 3.24 -0.89 -0.04
N GLU A 85 2.19 -0.42 0.64
CA GLU A 85 2.26 0.78 1.46
C GLU A 85 2.69 0.46 2.90
N ILE A 86 3.73 1.15 3.38
CA ILE A 86 4.05 1.24 4.80
C ILE A 86 3.22 2.38 5.40
N LYS A 87 2.18 2.01 6.15
CA LYS A 87 1.32 2.97 6.85
C LYS A 87 1.93 3.32 8.20
N SER A 88 2.62 4.45 8.23
CA SER A 88 3.26 4.98 9.44
C SER A 88 3.13 6.49 9.56
N ASN A 89 3.22 6.98 10.78
CA ASN A 89 3.29 8.40 11.12
C ASN A 89 3.87 8.60 12.52
N ARG A 90 4.37 9.79 12.82
CA ARG A 90 5.02 10.08 14.12
C ARG A 90 4.13 9.81 15.34
N LYS A 91 2.82 10.05 15.25
CA LYS A 91 1.88 9.88 16.36
C LYS A 91 1.57 8.39 16.64
N GLY A 92 1.78 7.54 15.63
CA GLY A 92 1.55 6.10 15.69
C GLY A 92 2.78 5.29 16.10
N ASP A 93 3.97 5.87 16.11
CA ASP A 93 5.23 5.17 16.42
C ASP A 93 5.13 4.42 17.75
N ASN A 94 5.41 3.10 17.73
CA ASN A 94 5.35 2.17 18.85
C ASN A 94 3.98 2.07 19.57
N LYS A 95 2.95 2.66 18.98
CA LYS A 95 1.56 2.61 19.46
C LYS A 95 0.67 1.80 18.52
N TYR A 96 0.70 2.13 17.24
CA TYR A 96 -0.12 1.51 16.19
C TYR A 96 0.72 0.76 15.16
N HIS A 97 2.02 1.01 15.12
CA HIS A 97 3.02 0.38 14.27
C HIS A 97 4.40 0.51 14.91
N PRO A 98 5.40 -0.26 14.48
CA PRO A 98 6.78 -0.07 14.94
C PRO A 98 7.32 1.32 14.57
N GLY A 99 8.39 1.73 15.22
CA GLY A 99 9.18 2.86 14.72
C GLY A 99 9.72 2.57 13.31
N PRO A 100 10.03 3.62 12.52
CA PRO A 100 10.35 3.48 11.09
C PRO A 100 11.47 2.47 10.80
N GLN A 101 12.52 2.45 11.61
CA GLN A 101 13.64 1.52 11.46
C GLN A 101 13.20 0.05 11.61
N ASN A 102 12.45 -0.26 12.66
CA ASN A 102 11.99 -1.62 12.92
C ASN A 102 10.94 -2.05 11.88
N PHE A 103 10.11 -1.12 11.40
CA PHE A 103 9.14 -1.42 10.38
C PHE A 103 9.84 -1.74 9.04
N ALA A 104 10.80 -0.92 8.62
CA ALA A 104 11.59 -1.15 7.43
C ALA A 104 12.36 -2.49 7.49
N ALA A 105 12.93 -2.81 8.66
CA ALA A 105 13.61 -4.09 8.87
C ALA A 105 12.67 -5.29 8.75
N ALA A 106 11.45 -5.20 9.31
CA ALA A 106 10.44 -6.26 9.18
C ALA A 106 10.00 -6.45 7.73
N VAL A 107 9.76 -5.35 7.00
CA VAL A 107 9.41 -5.39 5.58
C VAL A 107 10.55 -6.02 4.76
N ALA A 108 11.78 -5.57 4.96
CA ALA A 108 12.93 -6.12 4.24
C ALA A 108 13.10 -7.62 4.50
N LYS A 109 13.06 -8.04 5.76
CA LYS A 109 13.13 -9.45 6.14
C LYS A 109 12.07 -10.28 5.41
N THR A 110 10.79 -9.85 5.49
CA THR A 110 9.69 -10.58 4.84
C THR A 110 9.87 -10.65 3.32
N LEU A 111 10.32 -9.59 2.65
CA LEU A 111 10.52 -9.61 1.21
C LEU A 111 11.70 -10.49 0.78
N TYR A 112 12.76 -10.58 1.59
CA TYR A 112 13.85 -11.54 1.36
C TYR A 112 13.35 -12.98 1.50
N GLU A 113 12.59 -13.29 2.56
CA GLU A 113 11.99 -14.61 2.78
C GLU A 113 11.03 -15.00 1.64
N LEU A 114 10.22 -14.05 1.15
CA LEU A 114 9.32 -14.28 0.02
C LEU A 114 10.06 -14.50 -1.30
N ASN A 115 11.15 -13.76 -1.54
CA ASN A 115 11.97 -13.96 -2.73
C ASN A 115 12.68 -15.32 -2.72
N GLU A 116 13.07 -15.80 -1.55
CA GLU A 116 13.67 -17.13 -1.38
C GLU A 116 12.63 -18.26 -1.53
N ALA A 117 11.43 -18.06 -0.95
CA ALA A 117 10.34 -19.05 -1.00
C ALA A 117 9.68 -19.15 -2.39
N TYR A 118 9.63 -18.05 -3.15
CA TYR A 118 8.97 -17.94 -4.45
C TYR A 118 9.89 -17.28 -5.48
N PRO A 119 10.96 -17.96 -5.96
CA PRO A 119 11.90 -17.35 -6.91
C PRO A 119 11.24 -16.87 -8.21
N GLU A 120 10.19 -17.55 -8.66
CA GLU A 120 9.41 -17.21 -9.85
C GLU A 120 8.56 -15.92 -9.67
N ALA A 121 8.35 -15.49 -8.43
CA ALA A 121 7.64 -14.24 -8.14
C ALA A 121 8.46 -13.01 -8.53
N ASP A 122 9.78 -13.15 -8.65
CA ASP A 122 10.69 -12.04 -8.97
C ASP A 122 10.45 -10.81 -8.10
N VAL A 123 10.39 -11.06 -6.77
CA VAL A 123 9.91 -10.12 -5.75
C VAL A 123 10.54 -8.76 -5.89
N PHE A 124 11.86 -8.70 -6.08
CA PHE A 124 12.58 -7.43 -6.07
C PHE A 124 12.32 -6.56 -7.31
N ASN A 125 12.00 -7.17 -8.45
CA ASN A 125 11.63 -6.42 -9.66
C ASN A 125 10.14 -6.05 -9.69
N LYS A 126 9.29 -6.79 -8.94
CA LYS A 126 7.83 -6.61 -8.97
C LYS A 126 7.26 -5.87 -7.77
N VAL A 127 8.05 -5.65 -6.72
CA VAL A 127 7.60 -4.90 -5.54
C VAL A 127 8.04 -3.45 -5.63
N CYS A 128 7.09 -2.55 -5.35
CA CYS A 128 7.32 -1.17 -5.00
C CYS A 128 6.89 -0.96 -3.54
N ILE A 129 7.70 -0.26 -2.75
CA ILE A 129 7.33 0.18 -1.41
C ILE A 129 6.92 1.64 -1.47
N GLN A 130 5.70 1.95 -1.04
CA GLN A 130 5.21 3.32 -0.96
C GLN A 130 4.91 3.76 0.47
N SER A 131 4.99 5.05 0.73
CA SER A 131 4.59 5.62 2.02
C SER A 131 4.35 7.13 1.93
N PHE A 132 3.42 7.62 2.75
CA PHE A 132 3.29 9.04 3.09
C PHE A 132 4.38 9.52 4.05
N ASP A 133 4.98 8.58 4.81
CA ASP A 133 6.00 8.91 5.80
C ASP A 133 7.40 8.84 5.17
N PRO A 134 8.06 9.97 4.91
CA PRO A 134 9.40 9.96 4.33
C PRO A 134 10.43 9.27 5.23
N ARG A 135 10.16 9.14 6.53
CA ARG A 135 11.05 8.42 7.45
C ARG A 135 11.06 6.93 7.13
N ALA A 136 9.89 6.35 6.81
CA ALA A 136 9.79 4.94 6.41
C ALA A 136 10.60 4.67 5.14
N LEU A 137 10.45 5.51 4.11
CA LEU A 137 11.22 5.37 2.86
C LEU A 137 12.73 5.50 3.08
N ARG A 138 13.17 6.43 3.95
CA ARG A 138 14.60 6.55 4.31
C ARG A 138 15.15 5.28 4.98
N GLU A 139 14.37 4.70 5.89
CA GLU A 139 14.81 3.47 6.55
C GLU A 139 14.78 2.27 5.60
N VAL A 140 13.79 2.16 4.71
CA VAL A 140 13.79 1.14 3.65
C VAL A 140 15.04 1.29 2.76
N ARG A 141 15.38 2.51 2.34
CA ARG A 141 16.60 2.76 1.53
C ARG A 141 17.88 2.28 2.23
N LYS A 142 17.96 2.43 3.56
CA LYS A 142 19.12 1.97 4.35
C LYS A 142 19.24 0.44 4.44
N THR A 143 18.17 -0.30 4.26
CA THR A 143 18.22 -1.77 4.24
C THR A 143 18.89 -2.33 2.99
N ALA A 144 19.18 -1.49 2.00
CA ALA A 144 19.67 -1.86 0.67
C ALA A 144 18.77 -2.87 -0.07
N LEU A 145 17.50 -2.96 0.32
CA LEU A 145 16.49 -3.77 -0.37
C LEU A 145 16.35 -3.28 -1.83
N PRO A 146 16.57 -4.13 -2.85
CA PRO A 146 16.61 -3.70 -4.24
C PRO A 146 15.21 -3.60 -4.86
N VAL A 147 14.34 -2.80 -4.25
CA VAL A 147 12.96 -2.55 -4.71
C VAL A 147 12.78 -1.08 -5.07
N LYS A 148 11.77 -0.80 -5.90
CA LYS A 148 11.35 0.57 -6.19
C LYS A 148 10.74 1.22 -4.96
N LEU A 149 10.94 2.55 -4.84
CA LEU A 149 10.33 3.36 -3.78
C LEU A 149 9.39 4.39 -4.38
N SER A 150 8.25 4.57 -3.74
CA SER A 150 7.24 5.56 -4.11
C SER A 150 6.92 6.50 -2.96
N LEU A 151 6.96 7.79 -3.23
CA LEU A 151 6.53 8.82 -2.29
C LEU A 151 5.09 9.22 -2.57
N ILE A 152 4.23 9.07 -1.57
CA ILE A 152 2.82 9.49 -1.64
C ILE A 152 2.68 10.89 -1.06
N THR A 153 1.90 11.76 -1.72
CA THR A 153 1.58 13.10 -1.23
C THR A 153 0.10 13.43 -1.43
N GLU A 154 -0.49 14.19 -0.50
CA GLU A 154 -1.92 14.46 -0.48
C GLU A 154 -2.26 15.95 -0.64
N LYS A 155 -1.50 16.84 0.00
CA LYS A 155 -1.92 18.25 0.15
C LYS A 155 -1.24 19.21 -0.81
N THR A 156 -0.04 18.90 -1.18
CA THR A 156 0.78 19.69 -2.10
C THR A 156 1.62 18.75 -2.92
N ALA A 157 1.86 19.07 -4.18
CA ALA A 157 2.75 18.32 -5.03
C ALA A 157 3.91 19.21 -5.46
N ASP A 158 4.99 19.19 -4.69
CA ASP A 158 6.27 19.82 -5.03
C ASP A 158 7.36 18.74 -4.99
N PRO A 159 7.48 17.94 -6.07
CA PRO A 159 8.40 16.81 -6.09
C PRO A 159 9.85 17.22 -5.87
N ALA A 160 10.26 18.43 -6.30
CA ALA A 160 11.62 18.91 -6.09
C ALA A 160 11.91 19.12 -4.59
N LYS A 161 11.03 19.81 -3.90
CA LYS A 161 11.16 20.10 -2.48
C LYS A 161 11.06 18.82 -1.63
N GLU A 162 10.12 17.96 -1.98
CA GLU A 162 9.88 16.72 -1.24
C GLU A 162 11.04 15.73 -1.37
N MET A 163 11.62 15.57 -2.56
CA MET A 163 12.80 14.73 -2.75
C MET A 163 14.06 15.31 -2.11
N ASN A 164 14.22 16.63 -2.13
CA ASN A 164 15.28 17.29 -1.36
C ASN A 164 15.14 17.02 0.14
N ALA A 165 13.91 17.11 0.67
CA ALA A 165 13.61 16.79 2.07
C ALA A 165 13.79 15.30 2.36
N LEU A 166 13.49 14.41 1.42
CA LEU A 166 13.70 12.98 1.53
C LEU A 166 15.20 12.61 1.52
N GLY A 167 16.01 13.35 0.76
CA GLY A 167 17.46 13.17 0.64
C GLY A 167 17.90 12.25 -0.52
N PHE A 168 16.97 11.76 -1.32
CA PHE A 168 17.22 10.97 -2.53
C PHE A 168 15.98 11.02 -3.46
N PRO A 169 16.15 10.78 -4.77
CA PRO A 169 15.04 10.63 -5.69
C PRO A 169 14.33 9.28 -5.46
N VAL A 170 13.01 9.28 -5.63
CA VAL A 170 12.19 8.06 -5.67
C VAL A 170 12.05 7.56 -7.11
N ASP A 171 11.64 6.31 -7.27
CA ASP A 171 11.35 5.72 -8.57
C ASP A 171 9.95 6.11 -9.06
N ILE A 172 9.02 6.32 -8.12
CA ILE A 172 7.63 6.67 -8.38
C ILE A 172 7.22 7.84 -7.49
N TYR A 173 6.51 8.80 -8.05
CA TYR A 173 5.84 9.87 -7.33
C TYR A 173 4.33 9.67 -7.41
N SER A 174 3.67 9.55 -6.26
CA SER A 174 2.23 9.22 -6.15
C SER A 174 1.45 10.36 -5.48
N PRO A 175 1.08 11.42 -6.22
CA PRO A 175 0.28 12.52 -5.68
C PRO A 175 -1.22 12.16 -5.64
N SER A 176 -2.00 12.88 -4.80
CA SER A 176 -3.44 12.97 -5.02
C SER A 176 -3.70 13.39 -6.47
N TYR A 177 -4.66 12.74 -7.13
CA TYR A 177 -4.91 12.97 -8.56
C TYR A 177 -5.27 14.43 -8.89
N GLU A 178 -5.88 15.15 -7.96
CA GLU A 178 -6.22 16.57 -8.08
C GLU A 178 -5.00 17.48 -8.20
N LEU A 179 -3.83 17.01 -7.79
CA LEU A 179 -2.57 17.75 -7.83
C LEU A 179 -1.76 17.49 -9.10
N VAL A 180 -2.23 16.59 -9.97
CA VAL A 180 -1.52 16.23 -11.19
C VAL A 180 -1.68 17.33 -12.24
N THR A 181 -0.56 17.79 -12.78
CA THR A 181 -0.51 18.72 -13.90
C THR A 181 0.48 18.25 -14.96
N PRO A 182 0.35 18.71 -16.22
CA PRO A 182 1.33 18.37 -17.27
C PRO A 182 2.76 18.77 -16.91
N GLU A 183 2.94 19.89 -16.18
CA GLU A 183 4.25 20.36 -15.74
C GLU A 183 4.85 19.41 -14.69
N LEU A 184 4.02 18.91 -13.74
CA LEU A 184 4.44 17.93 -12.76
C LEU A 184 4.91 16.63 -13.45
N ILE A 185 4.10 16.12 -14.39
CA ILE A 185 4.45 14.90 -15.15
C ILE A 185 5.76 15.12 -15.90
N SER A 186 5.87 16.22 -16.65
CA SER A 186 7.08 16.54 -17.41
C SER A 186 8.32 16.66 -16.53
N TRP A 187 8.18 17.26 -15.35
CA TRP A 187 9.28 17.39 -14.37
C TRP A 187 9.74 16.04 -13.85
N CYS A 188 8.78 15.14 -13.53
CA CYS A 188 9.06 13.79 -13.05
C CYS A 188 9.71 12.95 -14.17
N HIS A 189 9.12 12.93 -15.36
CA HIS A 189 9.61 12.16 -16.50
C HIS A 189 11.02 12.57 -16.94
N PHE A 190 11.33 13.88 -16.94
CA PHE A 190 12.68 14.36 -17.21
C PHE A 190 13.73 13.76 -16.26
N ARG A 191 13.30 13.32 -15.07
CA ARG A 191 14.14 12.68 -14.04
C ARG A 191 13.98 11.18 -13.95
N GLN A 192 13.29 10.57 -14.91
CA GLN A 192 12.98 9.14 -14.93
C GLN A 192 12.18 8.67 -13.71
N ILE A 193 11.30 9.53 -13.19
CA ILE A 193 10.39 9.26 -12.08
C ILE A 193 9.00 9.05 -12.67
N ALA A 194 8.42 7.87 -12.42
CA ALA A 194 7.06 7.59 -12.84
C ALA A 194 6.03 8.35 -11.98
N VAL A 195 4.89 8.71 -12.57
CA VAL A 195 3.78 9.39 -11.88
C VAL A 195 2.58 8.45 -11.81
N ILE A 196 2.21 8.04 -10.60
CA ILE A 196 1.08 7.12 -10.34
C ILE A 196 0.16 7.74 -9.30
N PRO A 197 -0.84 8.55 -9.72
CA PRO A 197 -1.76 9.22 -8.81
C PRO A 197 -2.77 8.28 -8.16
N TRP A 198 -3.38 8.75 -7.07
CA TRP A 198 -4.37 8.06 -6.22
C TRP A 198 -5.44 9.03 -5.73
N THR A 199 -6.62 8.64 -5.30
CA THR A 199 -7.38 7.43 -5.68
C THR A 199 -8.45 7.86 -6.66
N ILE A 200 -8.50 7.28 -7.83
CA ILE A 200 -9.40 7.69 -8.90
C ILE A 200 -10.41 6.57 -9.16
N ASN A 201 -11.70 6.86 -8.99
CA ASN A 201 -12.78 5.89 -9.10
C ASN A 201 -13.75 6.18 -10.26
N ASP A 202 -13.65 7.37 -10.88
CA ASP A 202 -14.44 7.75 -12.05
C ASP A 202 -13.67 7.49 -13.34
N VAL A 203 -14.31 6.84 -14.31
CA VAL A 203 -13.67 6.45 -15.58
C VAL A 203 -13.25 7.67 -16.41
N SER A 204 -14.04 8.75 -16.37
CA SER A 204 -13.70 9.96 -17.14
C SER A 204 -12.48 10.67 -16.58
N GLU A 205 -12.33 10.69 -15.25
CA GLU A 205 -11.14 11.23 -14.61
C GLU A 205 -9.92 10.32 -14.84
N MET A 206 -10.10 8.98 -14.80
CA MET A 206 -9.04 8.04 -15.17
C MET A 206 -8.54 8.32 -16.58
N GLN A 207 -9.46 8.47 -17.58
CA GLN A 207 -9.08 8.73 -18.96
C GLN A 207 -8.33 10.04 -19.13
N LYS A 208 -8.77 11.12 -18.47
CA LYS A 208 -8.05 12.40 -18.49
C LYS A 208 -6.61 12.27 -18.02
N LEU A 209 -6.37 11.53 -16.95
CA LEU A 209 -5.03 11.31 -16.43
C LEU A 209 -4.18 10.47 -17.38
N VAL A 210 -4.75 9.44 -18.00
CA VAL A 210 -4.08 8.65 -19.05
C VAL A 210 -3.70 9.55 -20.23
N ASP A 211 -4.62 10.40 -20.69
CA ASP A 211 -4.40 11.34 -21.79
C ASP A 211 -3.33 12.41 -21.43
N MET A 212 -3.19 12.73 -20.14
CA MET A 212 -2.12 13.60 -19.64
C MET A 212 -0.75 12.91 -19.59
N GLY A 213 -0.70 11.56 -19.69
CA GLY A 213 0.53 10.79 -19.74
C GLY A 213 1.05 10.30 -18.38
N VAL A 214 0.16 10.02 -17.41
CA VAL A 214 0.58 9.33 -16.17
C VAL A 214 0.98 7.88 -16.46
N ASP A 215 1.86 7.31 -15.63
CA ASP A 215 2.42 5.97 -15.83
C ASP A 215 1.55 4.85 -15.24
N GLY A 216 0.57 5.22 -14.45
CA GLY A 216 -0.39 4.31 -13.83
C GLY A 216 -1.41 5.06 -13.00
N ILE A 217 -2.38 4.33 -12.47
CA ILE A 217 -3.48 4.89 -11.66
C ILE A 217 -3.76 3.94 -10.49
N ILE A 218 -4.00 4.50 -9.31
CA ILE A 218 -4.48 3.76 -8.14
C ILE A 218 -5.99 4.00 -8.01
N SER A 219 -6.77 2.92 -7.96
CA SER A 219 -8.23 2.94 -7.86
C SER A 219 -8.74 1.83 -6.94
N ASP A 220 -9.87 2.08 -6.27
CA ASP A 220 -10.61 1.06 -5.53
C ASP A 220 -11.39 0.12 -6.48
N TYR A 221 -11.56 0.52 -7.75
CA TYR A 221 -12.30 -0.22 -8.78
C TYR A 221 -11.42 -0.58 -10.00
N PRO A 222 -10.43 -1.49 -9.83
CA PRO A 222 -9.51 -1.83 -10.93
C PRO A 222 -10.20 -2.50 -12.13
N ASN A 223 -11.39 -3.05 -11.94
CA ASN A 223 -12.22 -3.57 -13.03
C ASN A 223 -12.62 -2.50 -14.06
N LYS A 224 -12.68 -1.22 -13.65
CA LYS A 224 -13.02 -0.08 -14.52
C LYS A 224 -11.90 0.25 -15.52
N PHE A 225 -10.67 -0.18 -15.27
CA PHE A 225 -9.55 0.02 -16.21
C PHE A 225 -9.79 -0.58 -17.61
N LYS A 226 -10.66 -1.59 -17.71
CA LYS A 226 -11.05 -2.17 -19.00
C LYS A 226 -11.76 -1.20 -19.95
N ALA A 227 -12.28 -0.09 -19.43
CA ALA A 227 -12.97 0.94 -20.20
C ALA A 227 -12.02 2.03 -20.74
N LEU A 228 -10.75 2.03 -20.33
CA LEU A 228 -9.76 3.03 -20.75
C LEU A 228 -9.24 2.72 -22.15
N VAL A 229 -8.96 3.79 -22.88
CA VAL A 229 -8.30 3.76 -24.19
C VAL A 229 -6.87 4.24 -24.03
N TYR A 230 -5.91 3.45 -24.51
CA TYR A 230 -4.46 3.74 -24.41
C TYR A 230 -3.89 4.10 -25.78
#